data_6721f00fa37487777d854c64a85fd895
#
_entry.id   6721f00fa37487777d854c64a85fd895
#
_cell.length_a   1.000
_cell.length_b   1.000
_cell.length_c   1.000
_cell.angle_alpha   90.00
_cell.angle_beta   90.00
_cell.angle_gamma   90.00
#
_symmetry.space_group_name_H-M   'P 1'
#
loop_
_entity.id
_entity.type
_entity.pdbx_description
1 polymer ?
#
loop_
_entity_poly.entity_id
_entity_poly.type
_entity_poly.pdbx_seq_one_letter_code
_entity_poly.pdbx_strand_id
1 'polypeptide(L)'
;MGQFHASTREATYTTFMSKRRIDPAEGHSALLTWYRAPESATRQTLFTAVRYTLEEIAELHPGRAVELRVPPAGATQILPGTTHRRGTPPAVIELSPETWLKLACGMLDWSDALSHGDLQASGQRTDLSTYLPLFSNLR
;
A
#
# COMPACT_ATOMS: atom_id res chain seq x y z
N MET A 1 33.53 9.34 4.17
CA MET A 1 32.48 8.92 5.04
C MET A 1 31.20 9.74 4.92
N GLY A 2 30.93 10.19 3.71
CA GLY A 2 29.67 10.86 3.44
C GLY A 2 28.45 10.03 3.81
N GLN A 3 28.63 8.74 3.88
CA GLN A 3 27.55 7.84 4.26
C GLN A 3 26.96 8.15 5.61
N PHE A 4 27.78 8.56 6.56
CA PHE A 4 27.28 8.83 7.91
C PHE A 4 26.36 10.02 7.94
N HIS A 5 26.70 11.05 7.17
CA HIS A 5 25.85 12.24 7.13
C HIS A 5 24.53 11.94 6.45
N ALA A 6 24.57 11.23 5.35
CA ALA A 6 23.37 10.82 4.67
C ALA A 6 22.53 9.92 5.56
N SER A 7 23.17 8.97 6.25
CA SER A 7 22.48 8.08 7.17
C SER A 7 21.76 8.82 8.28
N THR A 8 22.40 9.86 8.82
CA THR A 8 21.81 10.60 9.92
C THR A 8 20.55 11.31 9.46
N ARG A 9 20.58 11.92 8.28
CA ARG A 9 19.41 12.58 7.74
C ARG A 9 18.32 11.57 7.40
N GLU A 10 18.70 10.47 6.80
CA GLU A 10 17.77 9.42 6.46
C GLU A 10 17.12 8.81 7.68
N ALA A 11 17.89 8.61 8.74
CA ALA A 11 17.34 8.08 9.97
C ALA A 11 16.29 9.02 10.56
N THR A 12 16.55 10.32 10.53
CA THR A 12 15.60 11.31 11.02
C THR A 12 14.35 11.32 10.16
N TYR A 13 14.53 11.30 8.84
CA TYR A 13 13.42 11.26 7.90
C TYR A 13 12.60 10.00 8.11
N THR A 14 13.26 8.87 8.24
CA THR A 14 12.61 7.58 8.42
C THR A 14 11.82 7.50 9.73
N THR A 15 12.21 8.28 10.72
CA THR A 15 11.47 8.33 11.98
C THR A 15 10.07 8.88 11.77
N PHE A 16 9.90 9.86 10.88
CA PHE A 16 8.59 10.41 10.56
C PHE A 16 7.83 9.57 9.55
N MET A 17 8.55 8.90 8.66
CA MET A 17 7.96 8.03 7.66
C MET A 17 7.95 6.61 8.16
N SER A 18 7.01 5.83 7.72
CA SER A 18 7.01 4.41 8.03
C SER A 18 8.28 3.77 7.50
N LYS A 19 9.00 3.13 8.40
CA LYS A 19 10.23 2.44 8.03
C LYS A 19 9.89 1.22 7.20
N ARG A 20 10.61 1.02 6.10
CA ARG A 20 10.40 -0.16 5.28
C ARG A 20 10.86 -1.40 6.04
N ARG A 21 10.03 -2.42 6.03
CA ARG A 21 10.30 -3.68 6.69
C ARG A 21 10.56 -4.81 5.71
N ILE A 22 10.13 -4.61 4.46
CA ILE A 22 10.32 -5.59 3.41
C ILE A 22 11.46 -5.11 2.53
N ASP A 23 12.47 -5.95 2.34
CA ASP A 23 13.51 -5.65 1.38
C ASP A 23 12.88 -5.47 0.00
N PRO A 24 13.13 -4.35 -0.70
CA PRO A 24 12.47 -4.11 -1.99
C PRO A 24 12.67 -5.23 -3.01
N ALA A 25 13.86 -5.83 -3.06
CA ALA A 25 14.11 -6.93 -4.00
C ALA A 25 13.27 -8.16 -3.65
N GLU A 26 13.15 -8.50 -2.38
CA GLU A 26 12.31 -9.60 -1.95
C GLU A 26 10.85 -9.31 -2.19
N GLY A 27 10.41 -8.09 -1.88
CA GLY A 27 9.03 -7.69 -2.07
C GLY A 27 8.64 -7.73 -3.54
N HIS A 28 9.49 -7.20 -4.40
CA HIS A 28 9.21 -7.19 -5.83
C HIS A 28 9.19 -8.62 -6.39
N SER A 29 10.10 -9.46 -5.92
CA SER A 29 10.13 -10.86 -6.33
C SER A 29 8.85 -11.59 -5.92
N ALA A 30 8.39 -11.36 -4.71
CA ALA A 30 7.13 -11.95 -4.25
C ALA A 30 5.94 -11.46 -5.09
N LEU A 31 5.94 -10.17 -5.41
CA LEU A 31 4.89 -9.59 -6.24
C LEU A 31 4.87 -10.23 -7.63
N LEU A 32 6.03 -10.39 -8.26
CA LEU A 32 6.12 -11.03 -9.56
C LEU A 32 5.67 -12.49 -9.52
N THR A 33 6.07 -13.21 -8.47
CA THR A 33 5.66 -14.60 -8.30
C THR A 33 4.15 -14.70 -8.21
N TRP A 34 3.53 -13.84 -7.40
CA TRP A 34 2.08 -13.81 -7.30
C TRP A 34 1.44 -13.41 -8.63
N TYR A 35 1.96 -12.36 -9.27
CA TYR A 35 1.39 -11.82 -10.50
C TYR A 35 1.33 -12.87 -11.61
N ARG A 36 2.37 -13.68 -11.72
CA ARG A 36 2.47 -14.70 -12.77
C ARG A 36 1.54 -15.88 -12.55
N ALA A 37 1.24 -16.21 -11.29
CA ALA A 37 0.38 -17.33 -10.97
C ALA A 37 -0.37 -17.09 -9.66
N PRO A 38 -1.38 -16.19 -9.69
CA PRO A 38 -2.06 -15.82 -8.43
C PRO A 38 -2.69 -17.00 -7.70
N GLU A 39 -3.23 -17.97 -8.45
CA GLU A 39 -3.93 -19.09 -7.84
C GLU A 39 -2.99 -20.05 -7.12
N SER A 40 -1.72 -20.08 -7.50
CA SER A 40 -0.77 -21.01 -6.91
C SER A 40 0.19 -20.37 -5.94
N ALA A 41 0.11 -19.06 -5.73
CA ALA A 41 1.00 -18.38 -4.81
C ALA A 41 0.75 -18.83 -3.37
N THR A 42 1.83 -19.02 -2.62
CA THR A 42 1.69 -19.39 -1.22
C THR A 42 1.16 -18.19 -0.43
N ARG A 43 0.62 -18.48 0.74
CA ARG A 43 0.16 -17.43 1.65
C ARG A 43 1.30 -16.47 2.01
N GLN A 44 2.49 -17.03 2.23
CA GLN A 44 3.65 -16.20 2.55
C GLN A 44 4.01 -15.26 1.41
N THR A 45 4.02 -15.76 0.18
CA THR A 45 4.28 -14.93 -1.00
C THR A 45 3.23 -13.84 -1.13
N LEU A 46 1.97 -14.21 -0.98
CA LEU A 46 0.87 -13.23 -1.05
C LEU A 46 1.05 -12.13 -0.01
N PHE A 47 1.31 -12.49 1.23
CA PHE A 47 1.42 -11.50 2.30
C PHE A 47 2.67 -10.63 2.16
N THR A 48 3.78 -11.20 1.70
CA THR A 48 4.99 -10.42 1.43
C THR A 48 4.72 -9.41 0.33
N ALA A 49 4.06 -9.82 -0.74
CA ALA A 49 3.70 -8.92 -1.83
C ALA A 49 2.77 -7.80 -1.35
N VAL A 50 1.80 -8.12 -0.50
CA VAL A 50 0.89 -7.11 0.05
C VAL A 50 1.67 -6.09 0.88
N ARG A 51 2.51 -6.56 1.80
CA ARG A 51 3.27 -5.66 2.66
C ARG A 51 4.21 -4.79 1.86
N TYR A 52 4.85 -5.35 0.86
CA TYR A 52 5.73 -4.60 -0.04
C TYR A 52 4.95 -3.49 -0.74
N THR A 53 3.82 -3.81 -1.32
CA THR A 53 3.03 -2.82 -2.08
C THR A 53 2.41 -1.77 -1.15
N LEU A 54 2.05 -2.14 0.07
CA LEU A 54 1.60 -1.15 1.05
C LEU A 54 2.71 -0.16 1.40
N GLU A 55 3.94 -0.66 1.54
CA GLU A 55 5.08 0.23 1.78
C GLU A 55 5.36 1.11 0.56
N GLU A 56 5.18 0.57 -0.64
CA GLU A 56 5.35 1.36 -1.85
C GLU A 56 4.37 2.52 -1.93
N ILE A 57 3.08 2.26 -1.72
CA ILE A 57 2.10 3.34 -1.81
C ILE A 57 2.31 4.37 -0.70
N ALA A 58 2.71 3.93 0.48
CA ALA A 58 2.98 4.86 1.57
C ALA A 58 4.20 5.73 1.29
N GLU A 59 5.19 5.19 0.60
CA GLU A 59 6.38 5.96 0.23
C GLU A 59 6.10 6.95 -0.90
N LEU A 60 5.29 6.53 -1.89
CA LEU A 60 4.92 7.39 -3.00
C LEU A 60 3.92 8.48 -2.59
N HIS A 61 3.06 8.18 -1.66
CA HIS A 61 1.97 9.07 -1.27
C HIS A 61 1.86 9.15 0.25
N PRO A 62 2.87 9.73 0.91
CA PRO A 62 2.90 9.74 2.38
C PRO A 62 1.82 10.62 2.99
N GLY A 63 1.41 10.27 4.19
CA GLY A 63 0.43 11.05 4.94
C GLY A 63 -0.38 10.17 5.87
N ARG A 64 -1.36 10.78 6.50
CA ARG A 64 -2.23 10.12 7.48
C ARG A 64 -3.70 10.36 7.21
N ALA A 65 -4.05 10.81 6.02
CA ALA A 65 -5.44 11.12 5.72
C ALA A 65 -6.30 9.87 5.56
N VAL A 66 -5.70 8.78 5.10
CA VAL A 66 -6.40 7.54 4.81
C VAL A 66 -5.66 6.37 5.42
N GLU A 67 -6.39 5.51 6.12
CA GLU A 67 -5.86 4.24 6.57
C GLU A 67 -6.27 3.15 5.58
N LEU A 68 -5.29 2.47 5.02
CA LEU A 68 -5.50 1.40 4.06
C LEU A 68 -5.23 0.08 4.76
N ARG A 69 -6.27 -0.74 4.91
CA ARG A 69 -6.23 -2.00 5.65
C ARG A 69 -6.40 -3.18 4.72
N VAL A 70 -5.47 -4.10 4.80
CA VAL A 70 -5.51 -5.33 3.99
C VAL A 70 -5.31 -6.53 4.92
N PRO A 71 -6.30 -6.82 5.78
CA PRO A 71 -6.16 -7.90 6.74
C PRO A 71 -6.16 -9.26 6.05
N PRO A 72 -5.45 -10.24 6.58
CA PRO A 72 -4.61 -10.16 7.78
C PRO A 72 -3.17 -9.78 7.49
N ALA A 73 -2.86 -9.32 6.28
CA ALA A 73 -1.47 -9.11 5.85
C ALA A 73 -0.85 -7.84 6.42
N GLY A 74 -1.60 -6.74 6.45
CA GLY A 74 -1.05 -5.49 6.97
C GLY A 74 -1.95 -4.30 6.77
N ALA A 75 -1.44 -3.13 7.15
CA ALA A 75 -2.13 -1.85 6.98
C ALA A 75 -1.10 -0.74 6.91
N THR A 76 -1.49 0.38 6.32
CA THR A 76 -0.63 1.56 6.27
C THR A 76 -1.48 2.82 6.21
N GLN A 77 -0.85 3.96 6.48
CA GLN A 77 -1.49 5.26 6.32
C GLN A 77 -0.90 5.96 5.12
N ILE A 78 -1.74 6.64 4.36
CA ILE A 78 -1.34 7.29 3.13
C ILE A 78 -2.04 8.64 2.98
N LEU A 79 -1.54 9.42 2.07
CA LEU A 79 -2.06 10.68 1.55
C LEU A 79 -1.99 11.81 2.55
N PRO A 80 -1.54 12.98 2.09
CA PRO A 80 -1.58 14.16 2.92
C PRO A 80 -3.02 14.62 3.11
N GLY A 81 -3.29 15.19 4.27
CA GLY A 81 -4.60 15.70 4.57
C GLY A 81 -4.52 16.95 5.42
N THR A 82 -5.65 17.60 5.56
CA THR A 82 -5.76 18.74 6.46
C THR A 82 -5.59 18.27 7.89
N THR A 83 -5.28 19.19 8.78
CA THR A 83 -5.15 18.91 10.20
C THR A 83 -6.39 18.19 10.70
N HIS A 84 -6.18 17.07 11.38
CA HIS A 84 -7.29 16.33 11.96
C HIS A 84 -7.94 17.17 13.05
N ARG A 85 -9.24 17.30 12.96
CA ARG A 85 -10.00 17.89 14.02
C ARG A 85 -10.39 16.79 14.99
N ARG A 86 -10.39 17.14 16.27
CA ARG A 86 -10.82 16.21 17.29
C ARG A 86 -12.24 15.71 16.95
N GLY A 87 -12.43 14.40 17.01
CA GLY A 87 -13.72 13.80 16.74
C GLY A 87 -13.99 13.42 15.30
N THR A 88 -13.07 13.76 14.38
CA THR A 88 -13.21 13.35 12.99
C THR A 88 -12.35 12.10 12.77
N PRO A 89 -12.97 10.93 12.54
CA PRO A 89 -12.18 9.72 12.28
C PRO A 89 -11.47 9.83 10.93
N PRO A 90 -10.32 9.18 10.78
CA PRO A 90 -9.65 9.11 9.49
C PRO A 90 -10.50 8.33 8.50
N ALA A 91 -10.29 8.58 7.22
CA ALA A 91 -10.87 7.73 6.19
C ALA A 91 -10.23 6.35 6.28
N VAL A 92 -11.03 5.31 6.04
CA VAL A 92 -10.56 3.94 6.11
C VAL A 92 -11.00 3.21 4.85
N ILE A 93 -10.06 2.49 4.25
CA ILE A 93 -10.34 1.59 3.14
C ILE A 93 -9.88 0.20 3.55
N GLU A 94 -10.77 -0.78 3.44
CA GLU A 94 -10.45 -2.15 3.82
C GLU A 94 -10.78 -3.09 2.68
N LEU A 95 -9.86 -3.98 2.34
CA LEU A 95 -10.04 -4.93 1.25
C LEU A 95 -9.16 -6.16 1.47
N SER A 96 -9.45 -7.22 0.73
CA SER A 96 -8.69 -8.46 0.84
C SER A 96 -7.31 -8.33 0.20
N PRO A 97 -6.37 -9.20 0.57
CA PRO A 97 -5.05 -9.22 -0.08
C PRO A 97 -5.12 -9.37 -1.59
N GLU A 98 -5.96 -10.25 -2.08
CA GLU A 98 -6.07 -10.48 -3.53
C GLU A 98 -6.62 -9.26 -4.25
N THR A 99 -7.66 -8.66 -3.71
CA THR A 99 -8.24 -7.46 -4.31
C THR A 99 -7.22 -6.33 -4.35
N TRP A 100 -6.51 -6.14 -3.24
CA TRP A 100 -5.50 -5.09 -3.18
C TRP A 100 -4.42 -5.29 -4.24
N LEU A 101 -3.87 -6.51 -4.36
CA LEU A 101 -2.83 -6.75 -5.36
C LEU A 101 -3.34 -6.58 -6.78
N LYS A 102 -4.57 -6.97 -7.06
CA LYS A 102 -5.15 -6.76 -8.40
C LYS A 102 -5.24 -5.27 -8.73
N LEU A 103 -5.64 -4.46 -7.77
CA LEU A 103 -5.70 -3.02 -7.96
C LEU A 103 -4.30 -2.44 -8.14
N ALA A 104 -3.36 -2.88 -7.32
CA ALA A 104 -1.98 -2.37 -7.36
C ALA A 104 -1.29 -2.69 -8.68
N CYS A 105 -1.65 -3.81 -9.31
CA CYS A 105 -1.03 -4.28 -10.54
C CYS A 105 -1.84 -3.97 -11.79
N GLY A 106 -2.97 -3.28 -11.66
CA GLY A 106 -3.78 -2.90 -12.82
C GLY A 106 -4.62 -4.03 -13.39
N MET A 107 -4.84 -5.09 -12.64
CA MET A 107 -5.68 -6.21 -13.06
C MET A 107 -7.16 -5.98 -12.76
N LEU A 108 -7.47 -4.96 -11.99
CA LEU A 108 -8.82 -4.61 -11.57
C LEU A 108 -8.90 -3.10 -11.44
N ASP A 109 -9.94 -2.49 -11.97
CA ASP A 109 -10.16 -1.06 -11.84
C ASP A 109 -10.83 -0.74 -10.51
N TRP A 110 -10.49 0.43 -9.97
CA TRP A 110 -11.07 0.90 -8.71
C TRP A 110 -12.60 0.93 -8.76
N SER A 111 -13.15 1.48 -9.85
CA SER A 111 -14.60 1.59 -9.97
C SER A 111 -15.29 0.23 -10.00
N ASP A 112 -14.67 -0.77 -10.60
CA ASP A 112 -15.21 -2.12 -10.62
C ASP A 112 -15.17 -2.75 -9.23
N ALA A 113 -14.04 -2.60 -8.53
CA ALA A 113 -13.92 -3.12 -7.17
C ALA A 113 -14.97 -2.50 -6.25
N LEU A 114 -15.18 -1.20 -6.39
CA LEU A 114 -16.16 -0.50 -5.57
C LEU A 114 -17.58 -0.96 -5.87
N SER A 115 -17.94 -1.06 -7.15
CA SER A 115 -19.30 -1.45 -7.53
C SER A 115 -19.59 -2.92 -7.24
N HIS A 116 -18.57 -3.79 -7.21
CA HIS A 116 -18.74 -5.19 -6.86
C HIS A 116 -18.73 -5.43 -5.36
N GLY A 117 -18.47 -4.41 -4.54
CA GLY A 117 -18.38 -4.58 -3.11
C GLY A 117 -17.10 -5.26 -2.65
N ASP A 118 -16.04 -5.22 -3.46
CA ASP A 118 -14.77 -5.87 -3.15
C ASP A 118 -13.92 -5.06 -2.20
N LEU A 119 -14.33 -3.84 -1.90
CA LEU A 119 -13.68 -3.02 -0.89
C LEU A 119 -14.72 -2.27 -0.10
N GLN A 120 -14.34 -1.90 1.13
CA GLN A 120 -15.17 -1.12 2.02
C GLN A 120 -14.47 0.19 2.31
N ALA A 121 -15.18 1.29 2.12
CA ALA A 121 -14.61 2.61 2.30
C ALA A 121 -15.52 3.45 3.19
N SER A 122 -14.91 4.13 4.15
CA SER A 122 -15.63 5.03 5.05
C SER A 122 -14.84 6.31 5.22
N GLY A 123 -15.54 7.42 5.39
CA GLY A 123 -14.94 8.73 5.53
C GLY A 123 -14.80 9.41 4.18
N GLN A 124 -14.02 10.50 4.17
CA GLN A 124 -13.81 11.29 2.97
C GLN A 124 -12.48 10.93 2.32
N ARG A 125 -12.34 11.27 1.03
CA ARG A 125 -11.09 11.06 0.29
C ARG A 125 -10.71 9.59 0.18
N THR A 126 -11.71 8.75 -0.08
CA THR A 126 -11.48 7.31 -0.20
C THR A 126 -11.36 6.83 -1.63
N ASP A 127 -11.29 7.73 -2.60
CA ASP A 127 -11.11 7.37 -3.99
C ASP A 127 -9.61 7.32 -4.32
N LEU A 128 -9.07 6.13 -4.48
CA LEU A 128 -7.66 5.93 -4.78
C LEU A 128 -7.40 5.73 -6.26
N SER A 129 -8.40 5.95 -7.13
CA SER A 129 -8.26 5.65 -8.55
C SER A 129 -7.12 6.41 -9.22
N THR A 130 -6.81 7.63 -8.75
CA THR A 130 -5.72 8.42 -9.34
C THR A 130 -4.33 7.94 -8.91
N TYR A 131 -4.25 7.10 -7.89
CA TYR A 131 -2.98 6.60 -7.38
C TYR A 131 -2.67 5.17 -7.82
N LEU A 132 -3.61 4.54 -8.50
CA LEU A 132 -3.50 3.14 -8.92
C LEU A 132 -3.60 3.03 -10.44
N PRO A 133 -2.93 2.06 -11.05
CA PRO A 133 -2.07 1.06 -10.42
C PRO A 133 -0.72 1.62 -10.00
N LEU A 134 -0.05 0.90 -9.11
CA LEU A 134 1.33 1.23 -8.72
C LEU A 134 2.33 0.66 -9.72
N PHE A 135 1.97 -0.45 -10.33
CA PHE A 135 2.84 -1.18 -11.24
C PHE A 135 2.09 -1.43 -12.55
N SER A 136 2.57 -0.84 -13.64
CA SER A 136 1.88 -0.92 -14.94
C SER A 136 2.51 -1.94 -15.89
N ASN A 137 3.75 -2.34 -15.65
CA ASN A 137 4.52 -3.14 -16.61
C ASN A 137 5.14 -4.37 -15.97
N LEU A 138 4.38 -5.05 -15.15
CA LEU A 138 4.85 -6.29 -14.56
C LEU A 138 4.84 -7.40 -15.61
N ARG A 139 5.89 -8.20 -15.62
CA ARG A 139 6.01 -9.33 -16.54
C ARG A 139 6.55 -10.56 -15.86
#